data_1b6b960a648d7d8b10c08ce6b2018a69
#
_entry.id   1b6b960a648d7d8b10c08ce6b2018a69
#
_cell.length_a   1.000
_cell.length_b   1.000
_cell.length_c   1.000
_cell.angle_alpha   90.00
_cell.angle_beta   90.00
_cell.angle_gamma   90.00
#
_symmetry.space_group_name_H-M   'P 1'
#
loop_
_entity.id
_entity.type
_entity.pdbx_description
1 polymer ?
#
loop_
_entity_poly.entity_id
_entity_poly.type
_entity_poly.pdbx_seq_one_letter_code
_entity_poly.pdbx_strand_id
1 'polypeptide(L)'
;DYTIPWNNQKIDVHPPLYYCLIYTAESLFPQLGLPWVGLLPNFVCILAGAAVLYCTAKRLIGRFWPAWTAAACWLLCVGVQGMAVFTRMYSLMMLEGIVLLYCHVVLWQALQAGQKPPRAVWPGLFAVTMAGALTQYFFLVFCFFVCGLFGVWLLAARRFKTAGGYVIAEFAALAAAYAAFPTMKAHIFSLSLIHI
;
A
#
# COMPACT_ATOMS: atom_id res chain seq x y z
N ASP A 1 -7.89 22.86 3.81
CA ASP A 1 -9.07 22.04 4.04
C ASP A 1 -9.03 20.80 3.13
N TYR A 2 -8.87 19.62 3.72
CA TYR A 2 -8.78 18.34 3.01
C TYR A 2 -10.07 17.94 2.27
N THR A 3 -11.18 18.64 2.52
CA THR A 3 -12.43 18.39 1.78
C THR A 3 -12.28 18.74 0.30
N ILE A 4 -11.40 19.68 -0.06
CA ILE A 4 -11.17 20.10 -1.45
C ILE A 4 -10.57 18.96 -2.28
N PRO A 5 -9.35 18.44 -1.99
CA PRO A 5 -8.79 17.32 -2.75
C PRO A 5 -9.69 16.08 -2.69
N TRP A 6 -10.34 15.82 -1.56
CA TRP A 6 -11.26 14.69 -1.40
C TRP A 6 -12.48 14.77 -2.31
N ASN A 7 -13.13 15.95 -2.38
CA ASN A 7 -14.34 16.12 -3.19
C ASN A 7 -14.01 16.20 -4.69
N ASN A 8 -12.86 16.75 -5.08
CA ASN A 8 -12.46 16.78 -6.47
C ASN A 8 -12.31 15.38 -7.07
N GLN A 9 -11.89 14.41 -6.25
CA GLN A 9 -11.75 13.02 -6.70
C GLN A 9 -13.09 12.28 -6.88
N LYS A 10 -14.23 12.85 -6.44
CA LYS A 10 -15.54 12.24 -6.70
C LYS A 10 -15.95 12.30 -8.18
N ILE A 11 -15.39 13.23 -8.92
CA ILE A 11 -15.62 13.41 -10.37
C ILE A 11 -14.46 12.90 -11.23
N ASP A 12 -13.33 12.54 -10.62
CA ASP A 12 -12.19 11.90 -11.26
C ASP A 12 -12.22 10.38 -10.97
N VAL A 13 -11.58 9.61 -11.82
CA VAL A 13 -11.50 8.13 -11.70
C VAL A 13 -10.46 7.64 -10.69
N HIS A 14 -9.75 8.57 -10.04
CA HIS A 14 -8.67 8.23 -9.11
C HIS A 14 -9.11 8.43 -7.65
N PRO A 15 -8.76 7.52 -6.73
CA PRO A 15 -9.02 7.69 -5.31
C PRO A 15 -8.25 8.87 -4.69
N PRO A 16 -8.70 9.40 -3.53
CA PRO A 16 -8.28 10.70 -3.03
C PRO A 16 -6.95 10.74 -2.25
N LEU A 17 -6.43 9.60 -1.76
CA LEU A 17 -5.37 9.61 -0.74
C LEU A 17 -4.08 10.28 -1.22
N TYR A 18 -3.64 10.01 -2.45
CA TYR A 18 -2.44 10.62 -3.01
C TYR A 18 -2.56 12.14 -3.13
N TYR A 19 -3.72 12.64 -3.53
CA TYR A 19 -3.98 14.09 -3.65
C TYR A 19 -4.01 14.77 -2.29
N CYS A 20 -4.47 14.06 -1.24
CA CYS A 20 -4.35 14.54 0.13
C CYS A 20 -2.88 14.65 0.58
N LEU A 21 -2.00 13.75 0.13
CA LEU A 21 -0.55 13.86 0.40
C LEU A 21 0.07 15.06 -0.30
N ILE A 22 -0.27 15.31 -1.56
CA ILE A 22 0.19 16.51 -2.29
C ILE A 22 -0.27 17.76 -1.56
N TYR A 23 -1.54 17.84 -1.18
CA TYR A 23 -2.08 18.96 -0.42
C TYR A 23 -1.35 19.15 0.92
N THR A 24 -0.99 18.06 1.59
CA THR A 24 -0.19 18.13 2.81
C THR A 24 1.20 18.71 2.54
N ALA A 25 1.87 18.26 1.48
CA ALA A 25 3.18 18.80 1.09
C ALA A 25 3.12 20.29 0.75
N GLU A 26 2.10 20.72 0.02
CA GLU A 26 1.85 22.13 -0.29
C GLU A 26 1.61 22.97 0.97
N SER A 27 0.82 22.44 1.91
CA SER A 27 0.50 23.13 3.15
C SER A 27 1.70 23.26 4.09
N LEU A 28 2.60 22.26 4.10
CA LEU A 28 3.80 22.25 4.93
C LEU A 28 4.94 23.09 4.32
N PHE A 29 5.01 23.15 3.01
CA PHE A 29 6.10 23.78 2.27
C PHE A 29 5.58 24.76 1.20
N PRO A 30 4.81 25.80 1.58
CA PRO A 30 4.18 26.71 0.65
C PRO A 30 5.17 27.53 -0.20
N GLN A 31 6.44 27.59 0.23
CA GLN A 31 7.52 28.25 -0.50
C GLN A 31 8.11 27.38 -1.64
N LEU A 32 7.79 26.10 -1.69
CA LEU A 32 8.24 25.23 -2.78
C LEU A 32 7.39 25.47 -4.02
N GLY A 33 8.04 25.54 -5.19
CA GLY A 33 7.31 25.58 -6.46
C GLY A 33 6.52 24.30 -6.71
N LEU A 34 5.42 24.42 -7.46
CA LEU A 34 4.50 23.31 -7.81
C LEU A 34 5.19 21.98 -8.19
N PRO A 35 6.27 21.97 -9.02
CA PRO A 35 6.94 20.71 -9.34
C PRO A 35 7.48 19.98 -8.11
N TRP A 36 8.09 20.72 -7.17
CA TRP A 36 8.70 20.12 -5.98
C TRP A 36 7.66 19.61 -4.97
N VAL A 37 6.54 20.33 -4.85
CA VAL A 37 5.41 19.89 -4.01
C VAL A 37 4.84 18.56 -4.50
N GLY A 38 4.77 18.35 -5.82
CA GLY A 38 4.32 17.08 -6.40
C GLY A 38 5.36 15.94 -6.28
N LEU A 39 6.66 16.27 -6.35
CA LEU A 39 7.74 15.27 -6.30
C LEU A 39 8.07 14.82 -4.86
N LEU A 40 7.96 15.70 -3.88
CA LEU A 40 8.35 15.43 -2.50
C LEU A 40 7.67 14.20 -1.91
N PRO A 41 6.33 14.01 -2.01
CA PRO A 41 5.67 12.80 -1.56
C PRO A 41 6.20 11.54 -2.24
N ASN A 42 6.51 11.61 -3.53
CA ASN A 42 7.04 10.48 -4.28
C ASN A 42 8.43 10.06 -3.77
N PHE A 43 9.34 11.01 -3.58
CA PHE A 43 10.67 10.72 -3.01
C PHE A 43 10.56 10.11 -1.62
N VAL A 44 9.70 10.66 -0.76
CA VAL A 44 9.47 10.11 0.58
C VAL A 44 8.96 8.67 0.49
N CYS A 45 7.99 8.38 -0.39
CA CYS A 45 7.46 7.03 -0.60
C CYS A 45 8.53 6.05 -1.10
N ILE A 46 9.36 6.46 -2.07
CA ILE A 46 10.44 5.62 -2.61
C ILE A 46 11.49 5.29 -1.54
N LEU A 47 11.91 6.29 -0.75
CA LEU A 47 12.90 6.08 0.33
C LEU A 47 12.31 5.22 1.45
N ALA A 48 11.05 5.47 1.85
CA ALA A 48 10.36 4.62 2.81
C ALA A 48 10.20 3.18 2.28
N GLY A 49 9.87 3.02 1.00
CA GLY A 49 9.82 1.72 0.33
C GLY A 49 11.14 0.96 0.39
N ALA A 50 12.26 1.64 0.12
CA ALA A 50 13.60 1.06 0.25
C ALA A 50 13.89 0.59 1.69
N ALA A 51 13.52 1.40 2.69
CA ALA A 51 13.72 1.05 4.10
C ALA A 51 12.87 -0.17 4.50
N VAL A 52 11.59 -0.22 4.11
CA VAL A 52 10.71 -1.37 4.39
C VAL A 52 11.19 -2.61 3.64
N LEU A 53 11.65 -2.47 2.40
CA LEU A 53 12.21 -3.57 1.61
C LEU A 53 13.49 -4.13 2.26
N TYR A 54 14.38 -3.24 2.74
CA TYR A 54 15.53 -3.64 3.54
C TYR A 54 15.11 -4.46 4.77
N CYS A 55 14.15 -3.96 5.54
CA CYS A 55 13.63 -4.66 6.72
C CYS A 55 13.03 -6.02 6.35
N THR A 56 12.28 -6.10 5.26
CA THR A 56 11.68 -7.34 4.76
C THR A 56 12.75 -8.35 4.37
N ALA A 57 13.72 -7.95 3.56
CA ALA A 57 14.81 -8.80 3.12
C ALA A 57 15.68 -9.26 4.29
N LYS A 58 15.97 -8.37 5.24
CA LYS A 58 16.73 -8.73 6.44
C LYS A 58 16.01 -9.73 7.32
N ARG A 59 14.68 -9.63 7.46
CA ARG A 59 13.86 -10.62 8.18
C ARG A 59 13.87 -11.98 7.49
N LEU A 60 13.81 -12.03 6.17
CA LEU A 60 13.76 -13.27 5.40
C LEU A 60 15.13 -13.98 5.33
N ILE A 61 16.20 -13.22 5.13
CA ILE A 61 17.54 -13.76 4.82
C ILE A 61 18.44 -13.76 6.07
N GLY A 62 18.17 -12.91 7.06
CA GLY A 62 18.95 -12.80 8.29
C GLY A 62 20.31 -12.08 8.12
N ARG A 63 20.71 -11.73 6.89
CA ARG A 63 22.01 -11.15 6.56
C ARG A 63 21.92 -9.68 6.16
N PHE A 64 22.90 -8.89 6.56
CA PHE A 64 22.95 -7.44 6.30
C PHE A 64 23.13 -7.12 4.81
N TRP A 65 24.16 -7.68 4.17
CA TRP A 65 24.51 -7.33 2.80
C TRP A 65 23.44 -7.65 1.76
N PRO A 66 22.80 -8.84 1.75
CA PRO A 66 21.72 -9.11 0.82
C PRO A 66 20.51 -8.17 1.01
N ALA A 67 20.22 -7.77 2.26
CA ALA A 67 19.15 -6.83 2.53
C ALA A 67 19.46 -5.43 1.98
N TRP A 68 20.71 -4.96 2.13
CA TRP A 68 21.19 -3.73 1.52
C TRP A 68 21.17 -3.79 -0.01
N THR A 69 21.62 -4.91 -0.58
CA THR A 69 21.56 -5.11 -2.03
C THR A 69 20.14 -5.01 -2.56
N ALA A 70 19.16 -5.62 -1.87
CA ALA A 70 17.75 -5.52 -2.28
C ALA A 70 17.24 -4.06 -2.27
N ALA A 71 17.54 -3.30 -1.22
CA ALA A 71 17.18 -1.88 -1.13
C ALA A 71 17.92 -1.02 -2.17
N ALA A 72 19.21 -1.30 -2.43
CA ALA A 72 19.98 -0.61 -3.45
C ALA A 72 19.47 -0.91 -4.86
N CYS A 73 19.16 -2.17 -5.18
CA CYS A 73 18.57 -2.56 -6.46
C CYS A 73 17.21 -1.87 -6.67
N TRP A 74 16.40 -1.74 -5.61
CA TRP A 74 15.17 -0.96 -5.66
C TRP A 74 15.44 0.49 -6.05
N LEU A 75 16.34 1.19 -5.35
CA LEU A 75 16.63 2.60 -5.61
C LEU A 75 17.28 2.83 -6.99
N LEU A 76 18.05 1.86 -7.49
CA LEU A 76 18.72 1.92 -8.79
C LEU A 76 17.83 1.43 -9.94
N CYS A 77 16.68 0.86 -9.66
CA CYS A 77 15.76 0.39 -10.69
C CYS A 77 15.19 1.56 -11.49
N VAL A 78 15.41 1.56 -12.81
CA VAL A 78 14.95 2.63 -13.72
C VAL A 78 13.44 2.85 -13.62
N GLY A 79 12.66 1.77 -13.46
CA GLY A 79 11.22 1.88 -13.26
C GLY A 79 10.84 2.63 -11.99
N VAL A 80 11.55 2.37 -10.87
CA VAL A 80 11.33 3.07 -9.59
C VAL A 80 11.73 4.54 -9.71
N GLN A 81 12.86 4.84 -10.35
CA GLN A 81 13.30 6.22 -10.59
C GLN A 81 12.31 6.97 -11.49
N GLY A 82 11.77 6.32 -12.52
CA GLY A 82 10.72 6.88 -13.36
C GLY A 82 9.47 7.24 -12.58
N MET A 83 9.04 6.36 -11.64
CA MET A 83 7.89 6.64 -10.78
C MET A 83 8.19 7.74 -9.75
N ALA A 84 9.44 7.91 -9.31
CA ALA A 84 9.82 8.96 -8.38
C ALA A 84 9.60 10.36 -8.97
N VAL A 85 9.90 10.55 -10.26
CA VAL A 85 9.74 11.84 -10.97
C VAL A 85 8.38 12.03 -11.61
N PHE A 86 7.55 11.00 -11.64
CA PHE A 86 6.22 11.05 -12.21
C PHE A 86 5.19 11.40 -11.12
N THR A 87 4.65 12.63 -11.14
CA THR A 87 3.71 13.14 -10.13
C THR A 87 2.35 12.42 -10.22
N ARG A 88 2.33 11.17 -9.81
CA ARG A 88 1.17 10.28 -9.76
C ARG A 88 1.28 9.34 -8.54
N MET A 89 0.19 8.71 -8.20
CA MET A 89 0.02 7.84 -7.03
C MET A 89 0.89 6.56 -7.02
N TYR A 90 1.63 6.28 -8.09
CA TYR A 90 2.34 4.99 -8.24
C TYR A 90 3.43 4.77 -7.19
N SER A 91 4.18 5.82 -6.80
CA SER A 91 5.19 5.73 -5.74
C SER A 91 4.59 5.35 -4.39
N LEU A 92 3.40 5.92 -4.07
CA LEU A 92 2.67 5.57 -2.86
C LEU A 92 2.15 4.12 -2.94
N MET A 93 1.53 3.74 -4.06
CA MET A 93 1.04 2.37 -4.28
C MET A 93 2.17 1.33 -4.15
N MET A 94 3.37 1.63 -4.66
CA MET A 94 4.54 0.76 -4.51
C MET A 94 4.96 0.61 -3.04
N LEU A 95 4.99 1.70 -2.27
CA LEU A 95 5.24 1.66 -0.82
C LEU A 95 4.21 0.81 -0.11
N GLU A 96 2.93 1.02 -0.37
CA GLU A 96 1.82 0.25 0.22
C GLU A 96 1.94 -1.24 -0.11
N GLY A 97 2.28 -1.58 -1.34
CA GLY A 97 2.52 -2.97 -1.75
C GLY A 97 3.66 -3.63 -0.96
N ILE A 98 4.78 -2.92 -0.75
CA ILE A 98 5.91 -3.43 0.03
C ILE A 98 5.53 -3.55 1.51
N VAL A 99 4.79 -2.59 2.07
CA VAL A 99 4.31 -2.64 3.46
C VAL A 99 3.34 -3.81 3.64
N LEU A 100 2.44 -4.05 2.69
CA LEU A 100 1.53 -5.20 2.71
C LEU A 100 2.33 -6.51 2.75
N LEU A 101 3.33 -6.67 1.87
CA LEU A 101 4.20 -7.85 1.87
C LEU A 101 4.98 -7.99 3.18
N TYR A 102 5.49 -6.90 3.75
CA TYR A 102 6.17 -6.90 5.04
C TYR A 102 5.26 -7.44 6.16
N CYS A 103 4.01 -6.97 6.23
CA CYS A 103 3.04 -7.47 7.20
C CYS A 103 2.79 -8.97 7.04
N HIS A 104 2.69 -9.46 5.79
CA HIS A 104 2.54 -10.89 5.52
C HIS A 104 3.77 -11.71 5.94
N VAL A 105 4.98 -11.19 5.69
CA VAL A 105 6.23 -11.85 6.14
C VAL A 105 6.28 -11.94 7.67
N VAL A 106 5.92 -10.86 8.38
CA VAL A 106 5.86 -10.86 9.85
C VAL A 106 4.86 -11.89 10.37
N LEU A 107 3.67 -11.92 9.78
CA LEU A 107 2.61 -12.86 10.14
C LEU A 107 3.03 -14.29 9.86
N TRP A 108 3.58 -14.55 8.66
CA TRP A 108 4.06 -15.87 8.25
C TRP A 108 5.16 -16.40 9.18
N GLN A 109 6.17 -15.59 9.50
CA GLN A 109 7.27 -16.00 10.38
C GLN A 109 6.79 -16.35 11.79
N ALA A 110 5.88 -15.54 12.37
CA ALA A 110 5.31 -15.83 13.67
C ALA A 110 4.56 -17.17 13.69
N LEU A 111 3.76 -17.43 12.64
CA LEU A 111 3.01 -18.68 12.52
C LEU A 111 3.91 -19.89 12.27
N GLN A 112 4.99 -19.75 11.50
CA GLN A 112 5.98 -20.82 11.29
C GLN A 112 6.72 -21.17 12.59
N ALA A 113 7.03 -20.16 13.40
CA ALA A 113 7.64 -20.34 14.71
C ALA A 113 6.66 -20.87 15.78
N GLY A 114 5.41 -21.14 15.43
CA GLY A 114 4.38 -21.55 16.40
C GLY A 114 3.98 -20.45 17.39
N GLN A 115 4.37 -19.21 17.14
CA GLN A 115 4.11 -18.07 18.00
C GLN A 115 2.79 -17.36 17.61
N LYS A 116 2.24 -16.62 18.58
CA LYS A 116 1.11 -15.71 18.29
C LYS A 116 1.62 -14.55 17.42
N PRO A 117 0.87 -14.16 16.36
CA PRO A 117 1.20 -12.99 15.58
C PRO A 117 1.34 -11.74 16.45
N PRO A 118 2.32 -10.86 16.16
CA PRO A 118 2.43 -9.58 16.85
C PRO A 118 1.14 -8.78 16.70
N ARG A 119 0.68 -8.17 17.80
CA ARG A 119 -0.58 -7.42 17.78
C ARG A 119 -0.60 -6.29 16.74
N ALA A 120 0.56 -5.67 16.49
CA ALA A 120 0.71 -4.57 15.54
C ALA A 120 0.51 -4.97 14.06
N VAL A 121 0.59 -6.28 13.73
CA VAL A 121 0.42 -6.75 12.34
C VAL A 121 -1.02 -6.54 11.85
N TRP A 122 -2.00 -6.69 12.74
CA TRP A 122 -3.41 -6.56 12.38
C TRP A 122 -3.82 -5.14 11.97
N PRO A 123 -3.56 -4.10 12.80
CA PRO A 123 -3.80 -2.73 12.37
C PRO A 123 -2.90 -2.32 11.20
N GLY A 124 -1.71 -2.91 11.04
CA GLY A 124 -0.86 -2.69 9.88
C GLY A 124 -1.48 -3.19 8.58
N LEU A 125 -1.99 -4.42 8.56
CA LEU A 125 -2.73 -4.99 7.43
C LEU A 125 -3.97 -4.16 7.10
N PHE A 126 -4.79 -3.86 8.11
CA PHE A 126 -5.97 -3.02 7.94
C PHE A 126 -5.63 -1.66 7.33
N ALA A 127 -4.64 -0.96 7.90
CA ALA A 127 -4.28 0.39 7.47
C ALA A 127 -3.72 0.40 6.04
N VAL A 128 -2.84 -0.55 5.68
CA VAL A 128 -2.24 -0.58 4.33
C VAL A 128 -3.25 -1.00 3.28
N THR A 129 -4.14 -1.95 3.57
CA THR A 129 -5.20 -2.36 2.64
C THR A 129 -6.21 -1.24 2.41
N MET A 130 -6.63 -0.56 3.47
CA MET A 130 -7.50 0.62 3.37
C MET A 130 -6.81 1.75 2.59
N ALA A 131 -5.56 2.09 2.91
CA ALA A 131 -4.80 3.13 2.24
C ALA A 131 -4.62 2.83 0.75
N GLY A 132 -4.20 1.62 0.39
CA GLY A 132 -4.00 1.22 -0.99
C GLY A 132 -5.28 1.26 -1.83
N ALA A 133 -6.42 0.88 -1.23
CA ALA A 133 -7.73 1.00 -1.88
C ALA A 133 -8.11 2.47 -2.13
N LEU A 134 -7.68 3.41 -1.26
CA LEU A 134 -7.88 4.85 -1.39
C LEU A 134 -6.79 5.55 -2.21
N THR A 135 -5.75 4.82 -2.63
CA THR A 135 -4.65 5.33 -3.48
C THR A 135 -4.88 4.99 -4.94
N GLN A 136 -5.17 3.73 -5.27
CA GLN A 136 -5.34 3.28 -6.65
C GLN A 136 -6.10 1.96 -6.72
N TYR A 137 -7.08 1.85 -7.63
CA TYR A 137 -7.87 0.63 -7.77
C TYR A 137 -7.08 -0.60 -8.24
N PHE A 138 -5.99 -0.42 -8.98
CA PHE A 138 -5.07 -1.51 -9.33
C PHE A 138 -4.42 -2.17 -8.11
N PHE A 139 -4.29 -1.44 -6.98
CA PHE A 139 -3.85 -2.03 -5.73
C PHE A 139 -4.79 -3.15 -5.26
N LEU A 140 -6.10 -3.02 -5.50
CA LEU A 140 -7.07 -4.06 -5.14
C LEU A 140 -6.81 -5.38 -5.87
N VAL A 141 -6.36 -5.33 -7.12
CA VAL A 141 -5.99 -6.53 -7.88
C VAL A 141 -4.76 -7.19 -7.25
N PHE A 142 -3.73 -6.40 -6.95
CA PHE A 142 -2.52 -6.88 -6.27
C PHE A 142 -2.88 -7.45 -4.88
N CYS A 143 -3.66 -6.73 -4.09
CA CYS A 143 -4.13 -7.14 -2.77
C CYS A 143 -4.91 -8.46 -2.84
N PHE A 144 -5.82 -8.60 -3.82
CA PHE A 144 -6.59 -9.83 -4.03
C PHE A 144 -5.68 -11.05 -4.21
N PHE A 145 -4.65 -10.96 -5.06
CA PHE A 145 -3.74 -12.07 -5.28
C PHE A 145 -2.87 -12.36 -4.05
N VAL A 146 -2.28 -11.34 -3.43
CA VAL A 146 -1.41 -11.53 -2.25
C VAL A 146 -2.20 -12.07 -1.07
N CYS A 147 -3.33 -11.43 -0.76
CA CYS A 147 -4.17 -11.83 0.37
C CYS A 147 -4.87 -13.17 0.10
N GLY A 148 -5.30 -13.42 -1.13
CA GLY A 148 -5.91 -14.68 -1.53
C GLY A 148 -4.94 -15.86 -1.40
N LEU A 149 -3.72 -15.74 -1.94
CA LEU A 149 -2.68 -16.77 -1.81
C LEU A 149 -2.31 -17.02 -0.35
N PHE A 150 -2.19 -15.96 0.45
CA PHE A 150 -1.91 -16.11 1.87
C PHE A 150 -3.06 -16.76 2.63
N GLY A 151 -4.30 -16.40 2.30
CA GLY A 151 -5.51 -17.04 2.85
C GLY A 151 -5.56 -18.52 2.53
N VAL A 152 -5.28 -18.92 1.28
CA VAL A 152 -5.19 -20.34 0.87
C VAL A 152 -4.10 -21.05 1.67
N TRP A 153 -2.93 -20.42 1.83
CA TRP A 153 -1.86 -20.99 2.65
C TRP A 153 -2.29 -21.20 4.12
N LEU A 154 -3.00 -20.23 4.72
CA LEU A 154 -3.51 -20.36 6.10
C LEU A 154 -4.47 -21.56 6.24
N LEU A 155 -5.35 -21.77 5.26
CA LEU A 155 -6.28 -22.88 5.24
C LEU A 155 -5.56 -24.23 5.06
N ALA A 156 -4.61 -24.29 4.12
CA ALA A 156 -3.78 -25.48 3.90
C ALA A 156 -2.93 -25.85 5.13
N ALA A 157 -2.41 -24.84 5.85
CA ALA A 157 -1.70 -24.99 7.11
C ALA A 157 -2.63 -25.25 8.31
N ARG A 158 -3.95 -25.44 8.10
CA ARG A 158 -4.98 -25.66 9.12
C ARG A 158 -5.03 -24.60 10.22
N ARG A 159 -4.67 -23.35 9.89
CA ARG A 159 -4.68 -22.19 10.82
C ARG A 159 -6.03 -21.46 10.80
N PHE A 160 -7.14 -22.19 10.94
CA PHE A 160 -8.51 -21.68 10.73
C PHE A 160 -8.85 -20.45 11.57
N LYS A 161 -8.44 -20.40 12.85
CA LYS A 161 -8.67 -19.21 13.70
C LYS A 161 -7.97 -17.96 13.16
N THR A 162 -6.72 -18.11 12.74
CA THR A 162 -5.95 -17.02 12.15
C THR A 162 -6.52 -16.61 10.79
N ALA A 163 -6.94 -17.59 9.97
CA ALA A 163 -7.59 -17.33 8.69
C ALA A 163 -8.88 -16.52 8.85
N GLY A 164 -9.73 -16.88 9.83
CA GLY A 164 -10.95 -16.11 10.11
C GLY A 164 -10.66 -14.67 10.52
N GLY A 165 -9.73 -14.45 11.46
CA GLY A 165 -9.32 -13.10 11.87
C GLY A 165 -8.68 -12.30 10.74
N TYR A 166 -7.89 -12.96 9.89
CA TYR A 166 -7.26 -12.37 8.72
C TYR A 166 -8.31 -11.88 7.69
N VAL A 167 -9.24 -12.73 7.32
CA VAL A 167 -10.33 -12.39 6.39
C VAL A 167 -11.17 -11.22 6.94
N ILE A 168 -11.50 -11.25 8.25
CA ILE A 168 -12.24 -10.15 8.87
C ILE A 168 -11.47 -8.83 8.79
N ALA A 169 -10.15 -8.85 9.06
CA ALA A 169 -9.33 -7.63 9.00
C ALA A 169 -9.28 -7.04 7.58
N GLU A 170 -9.08 -7.87 6.55
CA GLU A 170 -9.03 -7.43 5.16
C GLU A 170 -10.39 -6.90 4.66
N PHE A 171 -11.48 -7.61 4.94
CA PHE A 171 -12.82 -7.14 4.57
C PHE A 171 -13.22 -5.87 5.34
N ALA A 172 -12.85 -5.75 6.62
CA ALA A 172 -13.10 -4.54 7.39
C ALA A 172 -12.32 -3.34 6.80
N ALA A 173 -11.09 -3.55 6.33
CA ALA A 173 -10.30 -2.51 5.69
C ALA A 173 -10.95 -2.02 4.38
N LEU A 174 -11.41 -2.96 3.54
CA LEU A 174 -12.12 -2.64 2.30
C LEU A 174 -13.46 -1.95 2.56
N ALA A 175 -14.22 -2.42 3.56
CA ALA A 175 -15.47 -1.79 3.97
C ALA A 175 -15.24 -0.36 4.50
N ALA A 176 -14.18 -0.14 5.28
CA ALA A 176 -13.79 1.18 5.76
C ALA A 176 -13.38 2.11 4.61
N ALA A 177 -12.61 1.62 3.63
CA ALA A 177 -12.25 2.38 2.43
C ALA A 177 -13.50 2.78 1.63
N TYR A 178 -14.42 1.84 1.44
CA TYR A 178 -15.70 2.10 0.76
C TYR A 178 -16.56 3.10 1.52
N ALA A 179 -16.66 2.98 2.83
CA ALA A 179 -17.41 3.94 3.68
C ALA A 179 -16.81 5.35 3.63
N ALA A 180 -15.46 5.44 3.59
CA ALA A 180 -14.75 6.71 3.46
C ALA A 180 -14.94 7.34 2.07
N PHE A 181 -14.99 6.54 1.01
CA PHE A 181 -15.10 7.00 -0.38
C PHE A 181 -16.12 6.17 -1.18
N PRO A 182 -17.44 6.38 -0.98
CA PRO A 182 -18.50 5.56 -1.61
C PRO A 182 -18.54 5.64 -3.15
N THR A 183 -18.03 6.70 -3.75
CA THR A 183 -17.93 6.86 -5.22
C THR A 183 -17.00 5.84 -5.87
N MET A 184 -16.17 5.15 -5.08
CA MET A 184 -15.31 4.04 -5.53
C MET A 184 -16.08 3.00 -6.36
N LYS A 185 -17.30 2.65 -5.95
CA LYS A 185 -18.15 1.71 -6.69
C LYS A 185 -18.44 2.19 -8.11
N ALA A 186 -18.86 3.45 -8.27
CA ALA A 186 -19.15 4.03 -9.57
C ALA A 186 -17.90 4.08 -10.46
N HIS A 187 -16.74 4.44 -9.90
CA HIS A 187 -15.48 4.49 -10.62
C HIS A 187 -15.04 3.12 -11.14
N ILE A 188 -15.09 2.08 -10.31
CA ILE A 188 -14.69 0.72 -10.70
C ILE A 188 -15.60 0.20 -11.82
N PHE A 189 -16.90 0.41 -11.73
CA PHE A 189 -17.84 -0.06 -12.74
C PHE A 189 -17.82 0.79 -14.02
N SER A 190 -17.62 2.11 -13.94
CA SER A 190 -17.49 2.96 -15.13
C SER A 190 -16.23 2.66 -15.93
N LEU A 191 -15.11 2.36 -15.26
CA LEU A 191 -13.87 1.96 -15.93
C LEU A 191 -14.04 0.65 -16.72
N SER A 192 -14.88 -0.28 -16.25
CA SER A 192 -15.19 -1.52 -16.98
C SER A 192 -16.02 -1.31 -18.25
N LEU A 193 -16.77 -0.21 -18.34
CA LEU A 193 -17.62 0.11 -19.51
C LEU A 193 -16.87 0.91 -20.59
N ILE A 194 -15.77 1.57 -20.27
CA ILE A 194 -14.99 2.37 -21.25
C ILE A 194 -14.01 1.48 -22.06
N HIS A 195 -13.73 0.27 -21.62
CA HIS A 195 -12.80 -0.67 -22.26
C HIS A 195 -13.48 -1.84 -22.98
N ILE A 196 -14.77 -1.76 -23.21
CA ILE A 196 -15.55 -2.61 -24.11
C ILE A 196 -16.02 -1.78 -25.30
#